data_b6b93d34130d39470d7d54573f4f37df
#
_entry.id   b6b93d34130d39470d7d54573f4f37df
#
_cell.length_a   1.000
_cell.length_b   1.000
_cell.length_c   1.000
_cell.angle_alpha   90.00
_cell.angle_beta   90.00
_cell.angle_gamma   90.00
#
_symmetry.space_group_name_H-M   'P 1'
#
loop_
_entity.id
_entity.type
_entity.pdbx_description
1 polymer ?
#
loop_
_entity_poly.entity_id
_entity_poly.type
_entity_poly.pdbx_seq_one_letter_code
_entity_poly.pdbx_strand_id
1 'polypeptide(L)'
;KEGDEWVINGHKIMTSNGNRADFLVVMCRTEEDGDEGGANSKMTQIIVPTDTPGLTKVRSVPIWGHTGGDHMEIKYENVRVPLENALGARGSGHQAAQDRLGAGRVYHCMNTIGQMWRAFDIMVKYSTEREVHGGKLETKQFIQGFIADSYMDIQASRLMTIHCAEIMDKEGDARVDISAIKVFVPAAGTR
;
A
#
# COMPACT_ATOMS: atom_id res chain seq x y z
N LYS A 1 10.14 -20.52 -17.51
CA LYS A 1 9.43 -21.80 -17.59
C LYS A 1 10.38 -22.89 -18.05
N GLU A 2 10.45 -24.02 -17.35
CA GLU A 2 11.26 -25.19 -17.71
C GLU A 2 10.38 -26.45 -17.58
N GLY A 3 10.07 -27.10 -18.70
CA GLY A 3 9.14 -28.22 -18.72
C GLY A 3 7.76 -27.83 -18.13
N ASP A 4 7.31 -28.57 -17.14
CA ASP A 4 6.02 -28.40 -16.46
C ASP A 4 6.13 -27.54 -15.18
N GLU A 5 7.22 -26.80 -15.02
CA GLU A 5 7.48 -25.97 -13.84
C GLU A 5 7.79 -24.52 -14.19
N TRP A 6 7.41 -23.63 -13.26
CA TRP A 6 7.97 -22.29 -13.14
C TRP A 6 9.29 -22.38 -12.36
N VAL A 7 10.35 -21.78 -12.89
CA VAL A 7 11.63 -21.60 -12.19
C VAL A 7 11.79 -20.14 -11.86
N ILE A 8 11.73 -19.80 -10.58
CA ILE A 8 11.70 -18.43 -10.10
C ILE A 8 13.06 -18.06 -9.52
N ASN A 9 13.63 -16.98 -10.07
CA ASN A 9 14.83 -16.36 -9.58
C ASN A 9 14.57 -14.87 -9.35
N GLY A 10 14.97 -14.34 -8.21
CA GLY A 10 14.78 -12.94 -7.92
C GLY A 10 14.89 -12.60 -6.44
N HIS A 11 14.58 -11.34 -6.14
CA HIS A 11 14.68 -10.78 -4.80
C HIS A 11 13.52 -9.82 -4.58
N LYS A 12 12.80 -9.99 -3.49
CA LYS A 12 11.71 -9.11 -3.07
C LYS A 12 12.03 -8.50 -1.74
N ILE A 13 11.76 -7.22 -1.61
CA ILE A 13 11.79 -6.50 -0.34
C ILE A 13 10.36 -6.07 0.01
N MET A 14 10.04 -5.91 1.27
CA MET A 14 8.73 -5.46 1.75
C MET A 14 7.59 -6.46 1.49
N THR A 15 7.86 -7.77 1.58
CA THR A 15 6.82 -8.80 1.50
C THR A 15 6.04 -8.84 2.81
N SER A 16 4.85 -8.21 2.81
CA SER A 16 3.98 -8.14 3.99
C SER A 16 3.54 -9.53 4.44
N ASN A 17 3.56 -9.76 5.76
CA ASN A 17 3.27 -11.04 6.40
C ASN A 17 4.20 -12.20 5.99
N GLY A 18 5.28 -11.95 5.26
CA GLY A 18 6.17 -12.99 4.77
C GLY A 18 6.82 -13.87 5.84
N ASN A 19 6.90 -13.37 7.09
CA ASN A 19 7.42 -14.14 8.23
C ASN A 19 6.46 -15.24 8.69
N ARG A 20 5.13 -15.03 8.54
CA ARG A 20 4.06 -15.92 9.03
C ARG A 20 3.31 -16.67 7.94
N ALA A 21 3.51 -16.26 6.69
CA ALA A 21 2.79 -16.83 5.55
C ALA A 21 3.23 -18.29 5.31
N ASP A 22 2.27 -19.14 4.98
CA ASP A 22 2.49 -20.51 4.51
C ASP A 22 2.78 -20.53 3.01
N PHE A 23 2.27 -19.55 2.28
CA PHE A 23 2.55 -19.34 0.87
C PHE A 23 2.62 -17.85 0.51
N LEU A 24 3.26 -17.55 -0.59
CA LEU A 24 3.39 -16.21 -1.15
C LEU A 24 2.74 -16.14 -2.52
N VAL A 25 2.05 -15.04 -2.81
CA VAL A 25 1.62 -14.70 -4.18
C VAL A 25 2.70 -13.81 -4.79
N VAL A 26 3.52 -14.39 -5.63
CA VAL A 26 4.71 -13.74 -6.18
C VAL A 26 4.42 -13.18 -7.56
N MET A 27 4.54 -11.88 -7.75
CA MET A 27 4.49 -11.24 -9.06
C MET A 27 5.80 -11.50 -9.80
N CYS A 28 5.76 -12.25 -10.89
CA CYS A 28 6.89 -12.64 -11.69
C CYS A 28 6.79 -12.09 -13.10
N ARG A 29 7.92 -11.72 -13.70
CA ARG A 29 8.01 -11.54 -15.16
C ARG A 29 8.09 -12.92 -15.79
N THR A 30 7.17 -13.20 -16.68
CA THR A 30 7.05 -14.50 -17.38
C THR A 30 7.06 -14.33 -18.89
N GLU A 31 7.75 -13.30 -19.37
CA GLU A 31 7.90 -13.06 -20.82
C GLU A 31 8.71 -14.17 -21.49
N GLU A 32 8.32 -14.50 -22.72
CA GLU A 32 9.04 -15.38 -23.63
C GLU A 32 9.37 -14.61 -24.90
N ASP A 33 10.33 -15.10 -25.69
CA ASP A 33 10.66 -14.49 -26.97
C ASP A 33 9.45 -14.50 -27.91
N GLY A 34 9.14 -13.32 -28.47
CA GLY A 34 7.96 -13.12 -29.32
C GLY A 34 6.69 -12.66 -28.59
N ASP A 35 6.71 -12.50 -27.28
CA ASP A 35 5.58 -11.91 -26.55
C ASP A 35 5.35 -10.46 -26.96
N GLU A 36 4.11 -10.17 -27.40
CA GLU A 36 3.64 -8.80 -27.70
C GLU A 36 3.10 -8.11 -26.44
N GLY A 37 3.08 -6.79 -26.48
CA GLY A 37 2.52 -5.96 -25.41
C GLY A 37 3.56 -5.28 -24.52
N GLY A 38 3.08 -4.41 -23.63
CA GLY A 38 3.91 -3.66 -22.68
C GLY A 38 4.40 -4.51 -21.50
N ALA A 39 5.27 -3.93 -20.69
CA ALA A 39 5.85 -4.60 -19.51
C ALA A 39 4.79 -5.22 -18.54
N ASN A 40 3.60 -4.64 -18.47
CA ASN A 40 2.53 -5.10 -17.58
C ASN A 40 1.86 -6.40 -18.08
N SER A 41 1.80 -6.63 -19.39
CA SER A 41 1.23 -7.86 -19.97
C SER A 41 2.14 -9.08 -19.81
N LYS A 42 3.37 -8.88 -19.35
CA LYS A 42 4.38 -9.90 -19.12
C LYS A 42 4.47 -10.36 -17.66
N MET A 43 3.54 -9.93 -16.82
CA MET A 43 3.50 -10.24 -15.40
C MET A 43 2.50 -11.34 -15.09
N THR A 44 2.91 -12.32 -14.29
CA THR A 44 2.06 -13.41 -13.80
C THR A 44 2.19 -13.49 -12.28
N GLN A 45 1.08 -13.72 -11.59
CA GLN A 45 1.09 -14.04 -10.18
C GLN A 45 1.23 -15.55 -10.00
N ILE A 46 2.21 -15.98 -9.21
CA ILE A 46 2.51 -17.39 -8.97
C ILE A 46 2.45 -17.67 -7.46
N ILE A 47 1.73 -18.71 -7.07
CA ILE A 47 1.68 -19.17 -5.68
C ILE A 47 2.95 -19.98 -5.39
N VAL A 48 3.67 -19.56 -4.35
CA VAL A 48 4.90 -20.22 -3.92
C VAL A 48 4.77 -20.57 -2.43
N PRO A 49 4.68 -21.86 -2.06
CA PRO A 49 4.77 -22.28 -0.67
C PRO A 49 6.08 -21.81 -0.02
N THR A 50 6.04 -21.38 1.23
CA THR A 50 7.22 -20.77 1.87
C THR A 50 8.30 -21.77 2.29
N ASP A 51 7.99 -23.05 2.26
CA ASP A 51 8.90 -24.18 2.48
C ASP A 51 9.55 -24.72 1.17
N THR A 52 9.22 -24.10 0.02
CA THR A 52 9.79 -24.52 -1.28
C THR A 52 11.32 -24.34 -1.26
N PRO A 53 12.09 -25.36 -1.68
CA PRO A 53 13.56 -25.26 -1.77
C PRO A 53 14.00 -24.07 -2.63
N GLY A 54 15.03 -23.35 -2.16
CA GLY A 54 15.54 -22.14 -2.83
C GLY A 54 14.86 -20.83 -2.40
N LEU A 55 13.77 -20.89 -1.62
CA LEU A 55 13.17 -19.70 -1.00
C LEU A 55 13.88 -19.42 0.34
N THR A 56 14.42 -18.23 0.48
CA THR A 56 15.09 -17.79 1.72
C THR A 56 14.43 -16.53 2.28
N LYS A 57 13.95 -16.61 3.52
CA LYS A 57 13.53 -15.46 4.32
C LYS A 57 14.79 -14.79 4.89
N VAL A 58 15.26 -13.70 4.26
CA VAL A 58 16.57 -13.08 4.56
C VAL A 58 16.54 -12.35 5.89
N ARG A 59 15.61 -11.42 6.04
CA ARG A 59 15.43 -10.61 7.25
C ARG A 59 14.06 -9.94 7.29
N SER A 60 13.65 -9.57 8.49
CA SER A 60 12.56 -8.60 8.66
C SER A 60 13.06 -7.19 8.33
N VAL A 61 12.28 -6.45 7.55
CA VAL A 61 12.57 -5.05 7.19
C VAL A 61 11.91 -4.14 8.23
N PRO A 62 12.69 -3.40 9.04
CA PRO A 62 12.12 -2.50 10.02
C PRO A 62 11.44 -1.33 9.32
N ILE A 63 10.21 -1.04 9.73
CA ILE A 63 9.45 0.14 9.27
C ILE A 63 9.14 1.00 10.48
N TRP A 64 9.38 2.29 10.35
CA TRP A 64 9.12 3.24 11.43
C TRP A 64 7.64 3.20 11.85
N GLY A 65 7.41 3.07 13.15
CA GLY A 65 6.07 2.93 13.72
C GLY A 65 5.48 1.52 13.71
N HIS A 66 6.16 0.55 13.07
CA HIS A 66 5.73 -0.85 13.06
C HIS A 66 6.71 -1.72 13.86
N THR A 67 6.27 -2.22 15.01
CA THR A 67 7.10 -3.04 15.90
C THR A 67 7.06 -4.54 15.61
N GLY A 68 6.13 -4.98 14.74
CA GLY A 68 5.84 -6.39 14.48
C GLY A 68 6.72 -7.09 13.45
N GLY A 69 7.57 -6.37 12.71
CA GLY A 69 8.48 -6.97 11.73
C GLY A 69 7.78 -7.77 10.62
N ASP A 70 6.61 -7.31 10.16
CA ASP A 70 5.75 -8.07 9.24
C ASP A 70 6.22 -8.05 7.77
N HIS A 71 7.17 -7.18 7.42
CA HIS A 71 7.70 -7.07 6.07
C HIS A 71 9.00 -7.83 5.94
N MET A 72 9.03 -8.82 5.07
CA MET A 72 10.20 -9.67 4.86
C MET A 72 10.92 -9.33 3.57
N GLU A 73 12.23 -9.38 3.65
CA GLU A 73 13.12 -9.50 2.50
C GLU A 73 13.25 -10.98 2.15
N ILE A 74 12.89 -11.34 0.91
CA ILE A 74 12.83 -12.73 0.45
C ILE A 74 13.64 -12.90 -0.82
N LYS A 75 14.47 -13.93 -0.84
CA LYS A 75 15.29 -14.32 -2.00
C LYS A 75 14.78 -15.63 -2.58
N TYR A 76 14.76 -15.70 -3.90
CA TYR A 76 14.36 -16.87 -4.68
C TYR A 76 15.55 -17.30 -5.53
N GLU A 77 16.05 -18.52 -5.34
CA GLU A 77 17.17 -19.11 -6.08
C GLU A 77 16.76 -20.46 -6.63
N ASN A 78 16.42 -20.49 -7.93
CA ASN A 78 15.90 -21.67 -8.62
C ASN A 78 14.69 -22.32 -7.90
N VAL A 79 13.81 -21.49 -7.36
CA VAL A 79 12.57 -21.96 -6.72
C VAL A 79 11.67 -22.54 -7.79
N ARG A 80 11.29 -23.82 -7.62
CA ARG A 80 10.50 -24.57 -8.59
C ARG A 80 9.10 -24.85 -8.07
N VAL A 81 8.10 -24.51 -8.86
CA VAL A 81 6.69 -24.79 -8.56
C VAL A 81 5.97 -25.22 -9.84
N PRO A 82 4.91 -26.05 -9.74
CA PRO A 82 4.10 -26.47 -10.86
C PRO A 82 3.49 -25.32 -11.65
N LEU A 83 3.24 -25.50 -12.94
CA LEU A 83 2.61 -24.48 -13.80
C LEU A 83 1.22 -24.09 -13.32
N GLU A 84 0.49 -24.99 -12.69
CA GLU A 84 -0.85 -24.79 -12.12
C GLU A 84 -0.87 -23.80 -10.95
N ASN A 85 0.28 -23.48 -10.35
CA ASN A 85 0.40 -22.47 -9.33
C ASN A 85 0.25 -21.03 -9.85
N ALA A 86 0.12 -20.84 -11.17
CA ALA A 86 -0.19 -19.53 -11.73
C ALA A 86 -1.65 -19.12 -11.40
N LEU A 87 -1.82 -17.91 -10.88
CA LEU A 87 -3.15 -17.33 -10.66
C LEU A 87 -3.65 -16.66 -11.94
N GLY A 88 -4.58 -17.34 -12.61
CA GLY A 88 -5.13 -16.90 -13.87
C GLY A 88 -4.20 -17.17 -15.07
N ALA A 89 -4.47 -16.49 -16.18
CA ALA A 89 -3.67 -16.67 -17.40
C ALA A 89 -2.27 -16.04 -17.26
N ARG A 90 -1.28 -16.63 -17.93
CA ARG A 90 0.04 -16.03 -18.07
C ARG A 90 -0.08 -14.61 -18.63
N GLY A 91 0.60 -13.65 -18.00
CA GLY A 91 0.55 -12.24 -18.41
C GLY A 91 -0.59 -11.42 -17.78
N SER A 92 -1.57 -12.04 -17.11
CA SER A 92 -2.72 -11.32 -16.50
C SER A 92 -2.44 -10.78 -15.09
N GLY A 93 -1.28 -11.03 -14.53
CA GLY A 93 -0.99 -10.75 -13.12
C GLY A 93 -1.06 -9.26 -12.75
N HIS A 94 -0.68 -8.37 -13.66
CA HIS A 94 -0.78 -6.92 -13.41
C HIS A 94 -2.24 -6.48 -13.27
N GLN A 95 -3.12 -6.92 -14.17
CA GLN A 95 -4.54 -6.58 -14.14
C GLN A 95 -5.19 -7.11 -12.85
N ALA A 96 -4.97 -8.38 -12.53
CA ALA A 96 -5.47 -8.98 -11.30
C ALA A 96 -5.00 -8.26 -10.02
N ALA A 97 -3.79 -7.71 -10.02
CA ALA A 97 -3.31 -6.86 -8.94
C ALA A 97 -4.06 -5.52 -8.88
N GLN A 98 -4.27 -4.85 -10.03
CA GLN A 98 -4.95 -3.56 -10.07
C GLN A 98 -6.41 -3.64 -9.62
N ASP A 99 -7.12 -4.71 -9.98
CA ASP A 99 -8.52 -4.93 -9.59
C ASP A 99 -8.68 -4.93 -8.06
N ARG A 100 -7.71 -5.46 -7.34
CA ARG A 100 -7.69 -5.47 -5.87
C ARG A 100 -7.17 -4.17 -5.25
N LEU A 101 -6.20 -3.52 -5.89
CA LEU A 101 -5.49 -2.38 -5.32
C LEU A 101 -6.35 -1.09 -5.27
N GLY A 102 -7.41 -0.99 -6.07
CA GLY A 102 -8.34 0.15 -6.05
C GLY A 102 -8.93 0.36 -4.66
N ALA A 103 -9.65 -0.62 -4.15
CA ALA A 103 -10.25 -0.59 -2.81
C ALA A 103 -9.20 -0.42 -1.69
N GLY A 104 -8.04 -1.06 -1.82
CA GLY A 104 -6.94 -0.91 -0.87
C GLY A 104 -6.42 0.54 -0.77
N ARG A 105 -6.39 1.28 -1.89
CA ARG A 105 -5.98 2.69 -1.89
C ARG A 105 -6.97 3.58 -1.15
N VAL A 106 -8.27 3.37 -1.35
CA VAL A 106 -9.34 4.09 -0.62
C VAL A 106 -9.24 3.80 0.88
N TYR A 107 -9.07 2.52 1.26
CA TYR A 107 -8.87 2.12 2.65
C TYR A 107 -7.69 2.85 3.30
N HIS A 108 -6.53 2.91 2.64
CA HIS A 108 -5.37 3.61 3.18
C HIS A 108 -5.59 5.12 3.33
N CYS A 109 -6.31 5.76 2.40
CA CYS A 109 -6.67 7.17 2.54
C CYS A 109 -7.57 7.37 3.76
N MET A 110 -8.60 6.55 3.96
CA MET A 110 -9.49 6.66 5.12
C MET A 110 -8.76 6.40 6.46
N ASN A 111 -7.85 5.43 6.47
CA ASN A 111 -6.99 5.18 7.64
C ASN A 111 -6.11 6.40 7.97
N THR A 112 -5.48 7.02 6.96
CA THR A 112 -4.69 8.25 7.14
C THR A 112 -5.55 9.38 7.71
N ILE A 113 -6.76 9.57 7.20
CA ILE A 113 -7.71 10.59 7.72
C ILE A 113 -8.02 10.35 9.20
N GLY A 114 -8.19 9.10 9.63
CA GLY A 114 -8.37 8.77 11.04
C GLY A 114 -7.17 9.15 11.90
N GLN A 115 -5.96 8.97 11.39
CA GLN A 115 -4.73 9.41 12.07
C GLN A 115 -4.63 10.93 12.12
N MET A 116 -4.99 11.63 11.03
CA MET A 116 -5.03 13.09 10.99
C MET A 116 -6.01 13.65 12.03
N TRP A 117 -7.20 13.07 12.15
CA TRP A 117 -8.18 13.46 13.18
C TRP A 117 -7.61 13.29 14.59
N ARG A 118 -6.99 12.15 14.86
CA ARG A 118 -6.36 11.92 16.17
C ARG A 118 -5.26 12.94 16.46
N ALA A 119 -4.41 13.24 15.49
CA ALA A 119 -3.35 14.25 15.64
C ALA A 119 -3.96 15.64 15.88
N PHE A 120 -5.02 15.98 15.15
CA PHE A 120 -5.75 17.23 15.29
C PHE A 120 -6.32 17.41 16.72
N ASP A 121 -7.00 16.39 17.25
CA ASP A 121 -7.56 16.46 18.62
C ASP A 121 -6.45 16.66 19.66
N ILE A 122 -5.31 16.00 19.51
CA ILE A 122 -4.14 16.18 20.39
C ILE A 122 -3.58 17.59 20.26
N MET A 123 -3.44 18.11 19.03
CA MET A 123 -2.94 19.46 18.77
C MET A 123 -3.85 20.52 19.41
N VAL A 124 -5.17 20.42 19.21
CA VAL A 124 -6.15 21.34 19.80
C VAL A 124 -6.07 21.29 21.32
N LYS A 125 -6.15 20.10 21.91
CA LYS A 125 -6.05 19.94 23.35
C LYS A 125 -4.76 20.52 23.92
N TYR A 126 -3.61 20.19 23.31
CA TYR A 126 -2.32 20.69 23.75
C TYR A 126 -2.24 22.22 23.67
N SER A 127 -2.78 22.83 22.62
CA SER A 127 -2.76 24.29 22.45
C SER A 127 -3.58 25.04 23.49
N THR A 128 -4.67 24.43 23.99
CA THR A 128 -5.51 25.02 25.06
C THR A 128 -4.91 24.86 26.47
N GLU A 129 -4.03 23.88 26.66
CA GLU A 129 -3.41 23.60 27.97
C GLU A 129 -2.03 24.23 28.13
N ARG A 130 -1.24 24.27 27.05
CA ARG A 130 0.15 24.72 27.08
C ARG A 130 0.28 26.23 27.23
N GLU A 131 1.06 26.68 28.22
CA GLU A 131 1.47 28.07 28.41
C GLU A 131 2.90 28.30 27.92
N VAL A 132 3.09 29.37 27.13
CA VAL A 132 4.40 29.78 26.57
C VAL A 132 4.40 31.32 26.46
N HIS A 133 5.53 31.92 26.81
CA HIS A 133 5.73 33.38 26.68
C HIS A 133 4.56 34.22 27.19
N GLY A 134 4.10 33.91 28.41
CA GLY A 134 3.10 34.69 29.12
C GLY A 134 1.65 34.50 28.67
N GLY A 135 1.31 33.40 27.99
CA GLY A 135 -0.07 33.08 27.59
C GLY A 135 -0.26 31.68 27.05
N LYS A 136 -1.51 31.31 26.86
CA LYS A 136 -1.85 29.99 26.23
C LYS A 136 -1.36 29.94 24.82
N LEU A 137 -0.95 28.74 24.37
CA LEU A 137 -0.46 28.51 23.02
C LEU A 137 -1.54 28.82 21.97
N GLU A 138 -2.81 28.53 22.27
CA GLU A 138 -3.99 28.82 21.43
C GLU A 138 -4.14 30.28 21.04
N THR A 139 -3.58 31.23 21.84
CA THR A 139 -3.63 32.66 21.55
C THR A 139 -2.65 33.11 20.48
N LYS A 140 -1.75 32.22 20.03
CA LYS A 140 -0.73 32.54 19.05
C LYS A 140 -1.30 32.35 17.64
N GLN A 141 -1.24 33.39 16.80
CA GLN A 141 -1.84 33.41 15.47
C GLN A 141 -1.36 32.30 14.55
N PHE A 142 -0.08 31.90 14.59
CA PHE A 142 0.43 30.77 13.81
C PHE A 142 -0.23 29.46 14.21
N ILE A 143 -0.48 29.25 15.50
CA ILE A 143 -1.15 28.04 16.01
C ILE A 143 -2.61 28.01 15.54
N GLN A 144 -3.30 29.14 15.59
CA GLN A 144 -4.66 29.25 15.05
C GLN A 144 -4.70 28.95 13.54
N GLY A 145 -3.71 29.45 12.79
CA GLY A 145 -3.54 29.12 11.37
C GLY A 145 -3.34 27.64 11.13
N PHE A 146 -2.43 26.98 11.86
CA PHE A 146 -2.20 25.54 11.74
C PHE A 146 -3.45 24.72 12.06
N ILE A 147 -4.23 25.10 13.07
CA ILE A 147 -5.50 24.44 13.42
C ILE A 147 -6.50 24.60 12.28
N ALA A 148 -6.66 25.82 11.74
CA ALA A 148 -7.58 26.08 10.64
C ALA A 148 -7.23 25.30 9.37
N ASP A 149 -5.96 25.35 8.95
CA ASP A 149 -5.46 24.64 7.76
C ASP A 149 -5.62 23.13 7.91
N SER A 150 -5.23 22.58 9.07
CA SER A 150 -5.37 21.15 9.35
C SER A 150 -6.84 20.70 9.30
N TYR A 151 -7.75 21.48 9.85
CA TYR A 151 -9.19 21.17 9.80
C TYR A 151 -9.71 21.13 8.35
N MET A 152 -9.35 22.14 7.54
CA MET A 152 -9.72 22.18 6.12
C MET A 152 -9.17 20.99 5.33
N ASP A 153 -7.90 20.66 5.54
CA ASP A 153 -7.24 19.53 4.89
C ASP A 153 -7.91 18.19 5.26
N ILE A 154 -8.27 17.99 6.51
CA ILE A 154 -8.97 16.80 6.97
C ILE A 154 -10.36 16.70 6.34
N GLN A 155 -11.12 17.78 6.32
CA GLN A 155 -12.45 17.81 5.71
C GLN A 155 -12.38 17.54 4.21
N ALA A 156 -11.48 18.20 3.48
CA ALA A 156 -11.30 17.98 2.06
C ALA A 156 -10.89 16.52 1.78
N SER A 157 -9.91 15.99 2.51
CA SER A 157 -9.47 14.59 2.41
C SER A 157 -10.62 13.60 2.61
N ARG A 158 -11.45 13.84 3.64
CA ARG A 158 -12.58 12.97 3.96
C ARG A 158 -13.65 12.99 2.87
N LEU A 159 -14.06 14.17 2.43
CA LEU A 159 -15.08 14.33 1.40
C LEU A 159 -14.65 13.73 0.08
N MET A 160 -13.42 13.97 -0.36
CA MET A 160 -12.86 13.37 -1.58
C MET A 160 -12.82 11.85 -1.48
N THR A 161 -12.45 11.29 -0.34
CA THR A 161 -12.35 9.84 -0.15
C THR A 161 -13.73 9.18 -0.13
N ILE A 162 -14.73 9.79 0.52
CA ILE A 162 -16.11 9.31 0.50
C ILE A 162 -16.68 9.36 -0.93
N HIS A 163 -16.50 10.49 -1.62
CA HIS A 163 -16.95 10.64 -3.00
C HIS A 163 -16.34 9.57 -3.92
N CYS A 164 -15.03 9.32 -3.78
CA CYS A 164 -14.36 8.25 -4.53
C CYS A 164 -14.99 6.88 -4.25
N ALA A 165 -15.29 6.57 -2.99
CA ALA A 165 -15.94 5.31 -2.63
C ALA A 165 -17.35 5.19 -3.23
N GLU A 166 -18.13 6.28 -3.22
CA GLU A 166 -19.47 6.31 -3.84
C GLU A 166 -19.43 6.10 -5.36
N ILE A 167 -18.42 6.65 -6.05
CA ILE A 167 -18.23 6.41 -7.50
C ILE A 167 -17.90 4.93 -7.73
N MET A 168 -16.99 4.36 -6.92
CA MET A 168 -16.65 2.93 -7.01
C MET A 168 -17.88 2.02 -6.85
N ASP A 169 -18.76 2.34 -5.90
CA ASP A 169 -19.98 1.56 -5.66
C ASP A 169 -21.00 1.68 -6.80
N LYS A 170 -21.07 2.84 -7.46
CA LYS A 170 -22.06 3.10 -8.52
C LYS A 170 -21.58 2.69 -9.91
N GLU A 171 -20.32 2.94 -10.22
CA GLU A 171 -19.78 2.84 -11.57
C GLU A 171 -18.78 1.69 -11.75
N GLY A 172 -18.30 1.12 -10.64
CA GLY A 172 -17.31 0.03 -10.65
C GLY A 172 -15.88 0.46 -10.99
N ASP A 173 -15.69 1.67 -11.56
CA ASP A 173 -14.37 2.24 -11.85
C ASP A 173 -14.31 3.70 -11.36
N ALA A 174 -13.31 3.99 -10.54
CA ALA A 174 -13.02 5.32 -10.02
C ALA A 174 -11.53 5.65 -10.15
N ARG A 175 -10.88 5.23 -11.23
CA ARG A 175 -9.42 5.30 -11.39
C ARG A 175 -8.86 6.71 -11.20
N VAL A 176 -9.55 7.73 -11.71
CA VAL A 176 -9.14 9.14 -11.60
C VAL A 176 -9.25 9.60 -10.15
N ASP A 177 -10.38 9.31 -9.51
CA ASP A 177 -10.66 9.70 -8.12
C ASP A 177 -9.73 9.00 -7.13
N ILE A 178 -9.48 7.70 -7.33
CA ILE A 178 -8.48 6.93 -6.57
C ILE A 178 -7.10 7.57 -6.70
N SER A 179 -6.72 8.01 -7.89
CA SER A 179 -5.42 8.67 -8.10
C SER A 179 -5.36 10.02 -7.41
N ALA A 180 -6.44 10.80 -7.47
CA ALA A 180 -6.54 12.12 -6.83
C ALA A 180 -6.42 12.02 -5.30
N ILE A 181 -7.20 11.15 -4.65
CA ILE A 181 -7.11 10.97 -3.20
C ILE A 181 -5.76 10.42 -2.76
N LYS A 182 -5.15 9.55 -3.57
CA LYS A 182 -3.85 8.94 -3.26
C LYS A 182 -2.69 9.94 -3.33
N VAL A 183 -2.87 11.07 -4.02
CA VAL A 183 -1.94 12.21 -4.04
C VAL A 183 -2.28 13.20 -2.93
N PHE A 184 -3.55 13.59 -2.81
CA PHE A 184 -3.98 14.67 -1.92
C PHE A 184 -3.88 14.27 -0.44
N VAL A 185 -4.44 13.12 -0.05
CA VAL A 185 -4.55 12.72 1.37
C VAL A 185 -3.18 12.54 2.05
N PRO A 186 -2.19 11.85 1.46
CA PRO A 186 -0.87 11.76 2.08
C PRO A 186 -0.17 13.12 2.17
N ALA A 187 -0.31 13.98 1.17
CA ALA A 187 0.28 15.33 1.21
C ALA A 187 -0.34 16.19 2.31
N ALA A 188 -1.66 16.11 2.52
CA ALA A 188 -2.36 16.76 3.62
C ALA A 188 -1.93 16.20 4.99
N GLY A 189 -1.74 14.88 5.08
CA GLY A 189 -1.35 14.21 6.33
C GLY A 189 0.09 14.44 6.78
N THR A 190 0.94 15.04 5.93
CA THR A 190 2.35 15.34 6.24
C THR A 190 2.63 16.82 6.48
N ARG A 191 1.66 17.67 6.29
CA ARG A 191 1.71 19.11 6.62
C ARG A 191 1.35 19.36 8.07
#